data_892a29a13ef4d12be4211e1aba4e8f50
#
_entry.id   892a29a13ef4d12be4211e1aba4e8f50
#
_cell.length_a   1.000
_cell.length_b   1.000
_cell.length_c   1.000
_cell.angle_alpha   90.00
_cell.angle_beta   90.00
_cell.angle_gamma   90.00
#
_symmetry.space_group_name_H-M   'P 1'
#
loop_
_entity.id
_entity.type
_entity.pdbx_description
1 polymer ?
#
loop_
_entity_poly.entity_id
_entity_poly.type
_entity_poly.pdbx_seq_one_letter_code
_entity_poly.pdbx_strand_id
1 'polypeptide(L)'
;RSLSDFNRKSLGKMLKSSGLEFHHLIDCQAYVYIWKHHPLAKEKSISFEQLDGYPCLSFEQGDNSSFYLAEEILSTNEYSQVIRANDRATMLNLMIGLNGYTLCSGIICEELNGNDYVAVPFQDDEQNPNSVMEIGYITRKNTLLSKMGVLYVEDLKKYLNISE
;
A
#
# COMPACT_ATOMS: atom_id res chain seq x y z
N ARG A 1 7.32 11.21 -18.70
CA ARG A 1 6.44 11.55 -17.57
C ARG A 1 5.86 10.25 -17.08
N SER A 2 6.19 9.86 -15.86
CA SER A 2 5.70 8.58 -15.31
C SER A 2 4.21 8.65 -15.00
N LEU A 3 3.54 7.50 -15.00
CA LEU A 3 2.12 7.37 -14.66
C LEU A 3 1.86 7.89 -13.24
N SER A 4 2.81 7.71 -12.32
CA SER A 4 2.74 8.18 -10.93
C SER A 4 2.72 9.71 -10.82
N ASP A 5 3.49 10.43 -11.64
CA ASP A 5 3.44 11.90 -11.67
C ASP A 5 2.07 12.42 -12.12
N PHE A 6 1.41 11.67 -13.01
CA PHE A 6 0.06 12.00 -13.46
C PHE A 6 -0.94 11.75 -12.33
N ASN A 7 -0.84 10.62 -11.64
CA ASN A 7 -1.71 10.24 -10.53
C ASN A 7 -1.58 11.23 -9.35
N ARG A 8 -0.37 11.59 -8.96
CA ARG A 8 -0.11 12.62 -7.94
C ARG A 8 -0.76 13.95 -8.28
N LYS A 9 -0.62 14.42 -9.52
CA LYS A 9 -1.24 15.68 -9.98
C LYS A 9 -2.76 15.61 -10.03
N SER A 10 -3.31 14.47 -10.46
CA SER A 10 -4.75 14.24 -10.52
C SER A 10 -5.36 14.21 -9.12
N LEU A 11 -4.78 13.45 -8.20
CA LEU A 11 -5.18 13.37 -6.80
C LEU A 11 -5.05 14.74 -6.11
N GLY A 12 -3.94 15.44 -6.32
CA GLY A 12 -3.75 16.78 -5.77
C GLY A 12 -4.77 17.81 -6.26
N LYS A 13 -5.20 17.74 -7.53
CA LYS A 13 -6.28 18.58 -8.07
C LYS A 13 -7.62 18.22 -7.43
N MET A 14 -7.92 16.95 -7.30
CA MET A 14 -9.16 16.46 -6.69
C MET A 14 -9.27 16.88 -5.22
N LEU A 15 -8.21 16.71 -4.44
CA LEU A 15 -8.16 17.15 -3.04
C LEU A 15 -8.39 18.67 -2.93
N LYS A 16 -7.70 19.46 -3.76
CA LYS A 16 -7.87 20.93 -3.79
C LYS A 16 -9.28 21.34 -4.14
N SER A 17 -9.91 20.71 -5.15
CA SER A 17 -11.30 21.01 -5.56
C SER A 17 -12.32 20.61 -4.51
N SER A 18 -12.00 19.60 -3.68
CA SER A 18 -12.83 19.14 -2.56
C SER A 18 -12.58 19.92 -1.25
N GLY A 19 -11.73 20.94 -1.28
CA GLY A 19 -11.37 21.70 -0.07
C GLY A 19 -10.57 20.89 0.95
N LEU A 20 -9.83 19.89 0.48
CA LEU A 20 -9.00 19.01 1.29
C LEU A 20 -7.51 19.35 1.10
N GLU A 21 -6.71 19.01 2.11
CA GLU A 21 -5.26 19.17 2.14
C GLU A 21 -4.60 17.89 2.64
N PHE A 22 -3.59 17.42 1.91
CA PHE A 22 -2.80 16.26 2.27
C PHE A 22 -1.55 16.70 3.04
N HIS A 23 -1.31 16.05 4.17
CA HIS A 23 -0.14 16.23 5.02
C HIS A 23 0.70 14.98 4.96
N HIS A 24 1.84 15.07 4.28
CA HIS A 24 2.79 13.98 4.15
C HIS A 24 3.39 13.58 5.51
N LEU A 25 3.58 12.31 5.75
CA LEU A 25 4.24 11.76 6.93
C LEU A 25 5.51 11.00 6.56
N ILE A 26 5.42 10.03 5.67
CA ILE A 26 6.52 9.14 5.34
C ILE A 26 6.37 8.59 3.91
N ASP A 27 7.51 8.32 3.27
CA ASP A 27 7.60 7.55 2.05
C ASP A 27 7.97 6.10 2.38
N CYS A 28 7.18 5.16 1.90
CA CYS A 28 7.42 3.73 2.07
C CYS A 28 7.77 3.10 0.73
N GLN A 29 8.78 2.26 0.71
CA GLN A 29 9.03 1.37 -0.43
C GLN A 29 7.98 0.27 -0.49
N ALA A 30 7.75 -0.30 -1.67
CA ALA A 30 6.88 -1.44 -1.80
C ALA A 30 7.51 -2.71 -1.19
N TYR A 31 6.68 -3.50 -0.57
CA TYR A 31 7.00 -4.84 -0.11
C TYR A 31 5.98 -5.83 -0.65
N VAL A 32 6.43 -7.05 -0.89
CA VAL A 32 5.57 -8.19 -1.21
C VAL A 32 5.17 -8.86 0.10
N TYR A 33 3.89 -8.86 0.41
CA TYR A 33 3.33 -9.50 1.60
C TYR A 33 2.84 -10.88 1.25
N ILE A 34 3.42 -11.91 1.85
CA ILE A 34 3.22 -13.32 1.55
C ILE A 34 3.21 -14.17 2.81
N TRP A 35 2.68 -15.38 2.71
CA TRP A 35 2.80 -16.40 3.74
C TRP A 35 4.27 -16.80 3.97
N LYS A 36 4.67 -17.00 5.22
CA LYS A 36 6.07 -17.32 5.60
C LYS A 36 6.66 -18.59 4.95
N HIS A 37 5.81 -19.51 4.48
CA HIS A 37 6.23 -20.71 3.73
C HIS A 37 6.03 -20.58 2.22
N HIS A 38 5.70 -19.39 1.73
CA HIS A 38 5.68 -19.12 0.29
C HIS A 38 7.07 -19.42 -0.32
N PRO A 39 7.16 -19.97 -1.55
CA PRO A 39 8.43 -20.25 -2.20
C PRO A 39 9.42 -19.08 -2.21
N LEU A 40 8.92 -17.85 -2.31
CA LEU A 40 9.74 -16.63 -2.33
C LEU A 40 9.97 -15.99 -0.94
N ALA A 41 9.49 -16.59 0.16
CA ALA A 41 9.55 -15.95 1.47
C ALA A 41 10.97 -15.76 2.04
N LYS A 42 11.95 -16.45 1.48
CA LYS A 42 13.37 -16.37 1.91
C LYS A 42 14.23 -15.51 0.98
N GLU A 43 13.63 -14.93 -0.06
CA GLU A 43 14.33 -14.04 -0.98
C GLU A 43 14.70 -12.74 -0.26
N LYS A 44 15.80 -12.11 -0.67
CA LYS A 44 16.22 -10.81 -0.15
C LYS A 44 15.37 -9.68 -0.72
N SER A 45 14.91 -9.86 -1.94
CA SER A 45 13.97 -9.00 -2.65
C SER A 45 13.26 -9.81 -3.72
N ILE A 46 12.07 -9.39 -4.13
CA ILE A 46 11.23 -10.09 -5.12
C ILE A 46 10.95 -9.13 -6.26
N SER A 47 11.29 -9.55 -7.49
CA SER A 47 10.96 -8.81 -8.72
C SER A 47 9.54 -9.12 -9.20
N PHE A 48 9.02 -8.28 -10.09
CA PHE A 48 7.71 -8.49 -10.69
C PHE A 48 7.64 -9.80 -11.50
N GLU A 49 8.72 -10.15 -12.21
CA GLU A 49 8.81 -11.39 -12.99
C GLU A 49 8.70 -12.65 -12.12
N GLN A 50 9.27 -12.62 -10.91
CA GLN A 50 9.16 -13.75 -9.96
C GLN A 50 7.73 -13.95 -9.46
N LEU A 51 6.91 -12.92 -9.51
CA LEU A 51 5.50 -12.96 -9.08
C LEU A 51 4.54 -13.47 -10.15
N ASP A 52 4.96 -13.59 -11.40
CA ASP A 52 4.10 -13.94 -12.54
C ASP A 52 3.36 -15.29 -12.37
N GLY A 53 3.94 -16.23 -11.66
CA GLY A 53 3.30 -17.52 -11.39
C GLY A 53 2.29 -17.54 -10.23
N TYR A 54 2.07 -16.41 -9.53
CA TYR A 54 1.28 -16.34 -8.30
C TYR A 54 0.14 -15.32 -8.42
N PRO A 55 -1.04 -15.58 -7.83
CA PRO A 55 -2.15 -14.63 -7.90
C PRO A 55 -1.89 -13.41 -7.01
N CYS A 56 -2.05 -12.23 -7.60
CA CYS A 56 -2.13 -10.97 -6.87
C CYS A 56 -3.48 -10.86 -6.16
N LEU A 57 -3.47 -10.68 -4.86
CA LEU A 57 -4.66 -10.50 -4.04
C LEU A 57 -4.86 -9.01 -3.79
N SER A 58 -6.01 -8.49 -4.14
CA SER A 58 -6.36 -7.09 -3.95
C SER A 58 -7.74 -6.94 -3.29
N PHE A 59 -7.98 -5.77 -2.69
CA PHE A 59 -9.29 -5.46 -2.14
C PHE A 59 -10.24 -5.02 -3.25
N GLU A 60 -11.50 -5.46 -3.14
CA GLU A 60 -12.57 -4.94 -3.97
C GLU A 60 -12.92 -3.52 -3.51
N GLN A 61 -12.77 -2.54 -4.40
CA GLN A 61 -12.97 -1.13 -4.09
C GLN A 61 -14.33 -0.57 -4.53
N GLY A 62 -15.26 -1.44 -4.90
CA GLY A 62 -16.59 -1.05 -5.36
C GLY A 62 -16.62 -0.46 -6.79
N ASP A 63 -17.83 -0.28 -7.32
CA ASP A 63 -18.06 0.09 -8.74
C ASP A 63 -17.64 1.52 -9.10
N ASN A 64 -17.43 2.40 -8.11
CA ASN A 64 -17.09 3.82 -8.31
C ASN A 64 -15.61 4.15 -8.02
N SER A 65 -14.77 3.16 -7.77
CA SER A 65 -13.37 3.41 -7.50
C SER A 65 -12.62 3.72 -8.80
N SER A 66 -12.15 4.94 -8.91
CA SER A 66 -11.14 5.27 -9.91
C SER A 66 -9.86 4.48 -9.61
N PHE A 67 -9.26 3.86 -10.62
CA PHE A 67 -7.93 3.23 -10.53
C PHE A 67 -6.89 4.11 -9.82
N TYR A 68 -7.08 5.43 -9.91
CA TYR A 68 -6.19 6.43 -9.31
C TYR A 68 -6.39 6.64 -7.81
N LEU A 69 -7.41 6.03 -7.22
CA LEU A 69 -7.74 6.10 -5.79
C LEU A 69 -7.52 4.76 -5.08
N ALA A 70 -6.93 3.79 -5.78
CA ALA A 70 -6.61 2.49 -5.19
C ALA A 70 -5.61 2.67 -4.04
N GLU A 71 -5.88 2.03 -2.92
CA GLU A 71 -4.99 2.01 -1.75
C GLU A 71 -3.75 1.16 -2.00
N GLU A 72 -3.85 0.22 -2.95
CA GLU A 72 -2.76 -0.70 -3.25
C GLU A 72 -1.72 -0.02 -4.12
N ILE A 73 -0.48 -0.21 -3.75
CA ILE A 73 0.68 0.20 -4.54
C ILE A 73 0.72 -0.60 -5.84
N LEU A 74 1.16 0.04 -6.92
CA LEU A 74 1.24 -0.57 -8.27
C LEU A 74 -0.11 -1.11 -8.78
N SER A 75 -1.24 -0.60 -8.30
CA SER A 75 -2.59 -1.02 -8.71
C SER A 75 -2.88 -0.87 -10.21
N THR A 76 -2.08 -0.06 -10.91
CA THR A 76 -2.19 0.17 -12.36
C THR A 76 -1.39 -0.83 -13.20
N ASN A 77 -0.63 -1.74 -12.58
CA ASN A 77 0.12 -2.75 -13.30
C ASN A 77 -0.80 -3.86 -13.83
N GLU A 78 -0.42 -4.45 -14.95
CA GLU A 78 -1.08 -5.64 -15.49
C GLU A 78 -0.54 -6.87 -14.77
N TYR A 79 -1.42 -7.54 -14.02
CA TYR A 79 -1.13 -8.79 -13.34
C TYR A 79 -1.71 -9.95 -14.14
N SER A 80 -0.95 -11.04 -14.28
CA SER A 80 -1.40 -12.25 -14.98
C SER A 80 -2.62 -12.90 -14.31
N GLN A 81 -2.69 -12.84 -12.98
CA GLN A 81 -3.78 -13.36 -12.18
C GLN A 81 -4.12 -12.40 -11.05
N VAL A 82 -5.38 -11.98 -10.95
CA VAL A 82 -5.89 -11.12 -9.88
C VAL A 82 -7.09 -11.76 -9.22
N ILE A 83 -7.05 -11.85 -7.89
CA ILE A 83 -8.20 -12.26 -7.08
C ILE A 83 -8.59 -11.10 -6.18
N ARG A 84 -9.84 -10.68 -6.25
CA ARG A 84 -10.38 -9.62 -5.42
C ARG A 84 -11.12 -10.20 -4.22
N ALA A 85 -10.78 -9.72 -3.05
CA ALA A 85 -11.44 -10.07 -1.80
C ALA A 85 -12.05 -8.82 -1.17
N ASN A 86 -13.17 -8.97 -0.49
CA ASN A 86 -13.86 -7.86 0.17
C ASN A 86 -13.58 -7.80 1.68
N ASP A 87 -12.79 -8.73 2.20
CA ASP A 87 -12.36 -8.74 3.60
C ASP A 87 -10.94 -9.29 3.77
N ARG A 88 -10.31 -8.86 4.86
CA ARG A 88 -8.93 -9.20 5.17
C ARG A 88 -8.73 -10.69 5.51
N ALA A 89 -9.66 -11.30 6.22
CA ALA A 89 -9.52 -12.70 6.64
C ALA A 89 -9.53 -13.63 5.42
N THR A 90 -10.42 -13.39 4.48
CA THR A 90 -10.45 -14.11 3.19
C THR A 90 -9.15 -13.92 2.43
N MET A 91 -8.64 -12.68 2.34
CA MET A 91 -7.36 -12.40 1.67
C MET A 91 -6.21 -13.19 2.30
N LEU A 92 -6.09 -13.20 3.62
CA LEU A 92 -5.04 -13.94 4.34
C LEU A 92 -5.14 -15.45 4.11
N ASN A 93 -6.34 -16.01 4.12
CA ASN A 93 -6.56 -17.42 3.81
C ASN A 93 -6.17 -17.79 2.36
N LEU A 94 -6.46 -16.91 1.42
CA LEU A 94 -6.07 -17.10 0.01
C LEU A 94 -4.55 -16.99 -0.19
N MET A 95 -3.85 -16.17 0.59
CA MET A 95 -2.38 -16.14 0.58
C MET A 95 -1.79 -17.52 0.92
N ILE A 96 -2.36 -18.19 1.93
CA ILE A 96 -1.92 -19.54 2.31
C ILE A 96 -2.36 -20.57 1.27
N GLY A 97 -3.64 -20.58 0.91
CA GLY A 97 -4.23 -21.63 0.08
C GLY A 97 -3.76 -21.63 -1.37
N LEU A 98 -3.36 -20.47 -1.90
CA LEU A 98 -3.01 -20.30 -3.31
C LEU A 98 -1.57 -19.81 -3.54
N ASN A 99 -0.77 -19.68 -2.49
CA ASN A 99 0.50 -18.95 -2.54
C ASN A 99 0.31 -17.54 -3.16
N GLY A 100 -0.78 -16.87 -2.81
CA GLY A 100 -1.05 -15.53 -3.28
C GLY A 100 -0.19 -14.49 -2.57
N TYR A 101 -0.12 -13.31 -3.15
CA TYR A 101 0.60 -12.17 -2.58
C TYR A 101 -0.22 -10.89 -2.67
N THR A 102 0.13 -9.91 -1.86
CA THR A 102 -0.30 -8.52 -2.05
C THR A 102 0.90 -7.59 -1.87
N LEU A 103 0.80 -6.38 -2.43
CA LEU A 103 1.81 -5.35 -2.23
C LEU A 103 1.40 -4.44 -1.07
N CYS A 104 2.36 -4.07 -0.24
CA CYS A 104 2.12 -3.26 0.95
C CYS A 104 3.28 -2.29 1.21
N SER A 105 3.11 -1.42 2.21
CA SER A 105 4.13 -0.45 2.65
C SER A 105 5.28 -1.07 3.48
N GLY A 106 5.22 -2.36 3.80
CA GLY A 106 6.17 -2.99 4.73
C GLY A 106 5.93 -2.66 6.20
N ILE A 107 5.04 -1.74 6.53
CA ILE A 107 4.66 -1.42 7.91
C ILE A 107 3.62 -2.45 8.37
N ILE A 108 4.09 -3.50 9.03
CA ILE A 108 3.27 -4.62 9.48
C ILE A 108 3.28 -4.68 11.00
N CYS A 109 2.12 -4.69 11.60
CA CYS A 109 1.97 -4.95 13.03
C CYS A 109 1.81 -6.45 13.27
N GLU A 110 2.85 -7.12 13.75
CA GLU A 110 2.85 -8.56 14.03
C GLU A 110 1.83 -8.94 15.11
N GLU A 111 1.60 -8.07 16.10
CA GLU A 111 0.63 -8.30 17.15
C GLU A 111 -0.80 -8.46 16.61
N LEU A 112 -1.12 -7.77 15.51
CA LEU A 112 -2.45 -7.82 14.88
C LEU A 112 -2.55 -8.85 13.74
N ASN A 113 -1.44 -9.14 13.07
CA ASN A 113 -1.41 -10.02 11.88
C ASN A 113 -0.88 -11.42 12.18
N GLY A 114 -0.32 -11.62 13.37
CA GLY A 114 0.42 -12.83 13.68
C GLY A 114 1.77 -12.91 12.94
N ASN A 115 2.50 -13.98 13.19
CA ASN A 115 3.83 -14.24 12.62
C ASN A 115 3.80 -15.26 11.47
N ASP A 116 2.66 -15.49 10.84
CA ASP A 116 2.50 -16.42 9.72
C ASP A 116 2.77 -15.78 8.36
N TYR A 117 2.98 -14.49 8.32
CA TYR A 117 3.20 -13.71 7.11
C TYR A 117 4.50 -12.92 7.21
N VAL A 118 5.10 -12.66 6.06
CA VAL A 118 6.33 -11.87 5.94
C VAL A 118 6.19 -10.83 4.85
N ALA A 119 6.85 -9.70 5.03
CA ALA A 119 7.00 -8.67 4.02
C ALA A 119 8.42 -8.72 3.47
N VAL A 120 8.56 -9.05 2.19
CA VAL A 120 9.84 -9.10 1.48
C VAL A 120 9.96 -7.85 0.62
N PRO A 121 11.10 -7.15 0.61
CA PRO A 121 11.28 -5.97 -0.23
C PRO A 121 10.94 -6.26 -1.70
N PHE A 122 10.13 -5.38 -2.31
CA PHE A 122 9.87 -5.44 -3.75
C PHE A 122 11.06 -4.80 -4.48
N GLN A 123 11.54 -5.47 -5.51
CA GLN A 123 12.63 -4.97 -6.32
C GLN A 123 12.06 -4.12 -7.46
N ASP A 124 12.37 -2.82 -7.44
CA ASP A 124 12.10 -1.94 -8.58
C ASP A 124 12.86 -2.39 -9.82
N ASP A 125 12.20 -2.27 -10.95
CA ASP A 125 12.79 -2.43 -12.26
C ASP A 125 12.55 -1.18 -13.13
N GLU A 126 13.14 -1.16 -14.35
CA GLU A 126 12.96 -0.03 -15.28
C GLU A 126 11.50 0.15 -15.73
N GLN A 127 10.69 -0.92 -15.64
CA GLN A 127 9.27 -0.91 -16.02
C GLN A 127 8.38 -0.41 -14.88
N ASN A 128 8.85 -0.57 -13.62
CA ASN A 128 8.12 -0.21 -12.40
C ASN A 128 8.94 0.70 -11.48
N PRO A 129 9.34 1.90 -11.96
CA PRO A 129 10.22 2.80 -11.18
C PRO A 129 9.51 3.51 -10.02
N ASN A 130 8.26 3.18 -9.73
CA ASN A 130 7.40 3.94 -8.82
C ASN A 130 6.79 3.08 -7.72
N SER A 131 7.60 2.25 -7.10
CA SER A 131 7.18 1.45 -5.94
C SER A 131 7.19 2.23 -4.61
N VAL A 132 7.25 3.56 -4.66
CA VAL A 132 7.18 4.43 -3.47
C VAL A 132 5.75 4.85 -3.21
N MET A 133 5.28 4.56 -2.01
CA MET A 133 3.99 4.99 -1.48
C MET A 133 4.18 6.17 -0.52
N GLU A 134 3.56 7.30 -0.82
CA GLU A 134 3.46 8.42 0.13
C GLU A 134 2.32 8.16 1.12
N ILE A 135 2.63 8.07 2.39
CA ILE A 135 1.66 7.92 3.46
C ILE A 135 1.53 9.24 4.22
N GLY A 136 0.30 9.63 4.51
CA GLY A 136 0.00 10.86 5.23
C GLY A 136 -1.44 10.87 5.72
N TYR A 137 -1.90 12.05 6.15
CA TYR A 137 -3.27 12.26 6.57
C TYR A 137 -3.90 13.42 5.82
N ILE A 138 -5.22 13.46 5.79
CA ILE A 138 -5.99 14.47 5.07
C ILE A 138 -6.81 15.28 6.08
N THR A 139 -6.79 16.61 5.92
CA THR A 139 -7.66 17.53 6.67
C THR A 139 -8.52 18.36 5.74
N ARG A 140 -9.57 18.96 6.27
CA ARG A 140 -10.25 20.04 5.57
C ARG A 140 -9.37 21.29 5.59
N LYS A 141 -9.25 21.95 4.46
CA LYS A 141 -8.50 23.20 4.33
C LYS A 141 -9.03 24.25 5.31
N ASN A 142 -8.11 24.97 5.93
CA ASN A 142 -8.42 26.01 6.93
C ASN A 142 -9.17 25.48 8.18
N THR A 143 -9.07 24.20 8.49
CA THR A 143 -9.66 23.62 9.70
C THR A 143 -8.54 23.17 10.64
N LEU A 144 -8.61 23.63 11.90
CA LEU A 144 -7.70 23.17 12.93
C LEU A 144 -8.07 21.75 13.39
N LEU A 145 -7.06 20.93 13.61
CA LEU A 145 -7.26 19.62 14.23
C LEU A 145 -7.82 19.80 15.65
N SER A 146 -8.71 18.89 16.05
CA SER A 146 -9.12 18.78 17.44
C SER A 146 -7.93 18.40 18.34
N LYS A 147 -8.03 18.61 19.66
CA LYS A 147 -6.99 18.16 20.59
C LYS A 147 -6.66 16.68 20.44
N MET A 148 -7.67 15.83 20.25
CA MET A 148 -7.47 14.39 20.00
C MET A 148 -6.80 14.13 18.66
N GLY A 149 -7.14 14.88 17.61
CA GLY A 149 -6.50 14.79 16.32
C GLY A 149 -5.01 15.15 16.37
N VAL A 150 -4.65 16.18 17.12
CA VAL A 150 -3.25 16.56 17.35
C VAL A 150 -2.50 15.45 18.06
N LEU A 151 -3.02 14.93 19.18
CA LEU A 151 -2.41 13.83 19.92
C LEU A 151 -2.23 12.56 19.06
N TYR A 152 -3.26 12.22 18.28
CA TYR A 152 -3.17 11.07 17.37
C TYR A 152 -2.05 11.21 16.34
N VAL A 153 -1.94 12.38 15.71
CA VAL A 153 -0.87 12.64 14.73
C VAL A 153 0.51 12.63 15.39
N GLU A 154 0.64 13.19 16.60
CA GLU A 154 1.90 13.15 17.36
C GLU A 154 2.32 11.73 17.70
N ASP A 155 1.39 10.89 18.17
CA ASP A 155 1.68 9.50 18.51
C ASP A 155 1.98 8.67 17.25
N LEU A 156 1.29 8.95 16.13
CA LEU A 156 1.60 8.33 14.84
C LEU A 156 3.02 8.69 14.36
N LYS A 157 3.42 9.94 14.48
CA LYS A 157 4.80 10.38 14.15
C LYS A 157 5.83 9.66 15.02
N LYS A 158 5.58 9.54 16.33
CA LYS A 158 6.45 8.78 17.24
C LYS A 158 6.56 7.31 16.83
N TYR A 159 5.43 6.67 16.53
CA TYR A 159 5.39 5.29 16.08
C TYR A 159 6.20 5.07 14.80
N LEU A 160 6.12 6.01 13.87
CA LEU A 160 6.85 5.99 12.60
C LEU A 160 8.31 6.47 12.71
N ASN A 161 8.79 6.86 13.90
CA ASN A 161 10.11 7.43 14.15
C ASN A 161 10.41 8.67 13.28
N ILE A 162 9.39 9.49 13.00
CA ILE A 162 9.54 10.73 12.25
C ILE A 162 9.99 11.80 13.25
N SER A 163 11.24 12.25 13.11
CA SER A 163 11.75 13.41 13.84
C SER A 163 11.13 14.70 13.26
N GLU A 164 10.83 15.67 14.15
CA GLU A 164 10.40 17.02 13.74
C GLU A 164 11.50 17.76 12.99
#